data_393a681ec3b448dbb597538e4473144e
#
_entry.id   393a681ec3b448dbb597538e4473144e
#
_cell.length_a   1.000
_cell.length_b   1.000
_cell.length_c   1.000
_cell.angle_alpha   90.00
_cell.angle_beta   90.00
_cell.angle_gamma   90.00
#
_symmetry.space_group_name_H-M   'P 1'
#
loop_
_entity.id
_entity.type
_entity.pdbx_description
1 polymer ?
#
loop_
_entity_poly.entity_id
_entity_poly.type
_entity_poly.pdbx_seq_one_letter_code
_entity_poly.pdbx_strand_id
1 'polypeptide(L)'
;MRRVGWVGVVLVVGLLVGVGTAQGLTAKERAARDEGWRREIRRALYVPDQLPALEAKTWSTFSPVEGVLAERVTYRTADGMLVPAIVYRPDPKVLHWKGKLPGIVVVNGHGSDKFGWYAFYSGMMFAKAGAMVVTYDMIGEGERNGEKKSKAGSHDAWVAPAGTAEGEDAGRRLAGLMQVDLMQAVSYLDARPEVDAKRIAVVAYSLGAFVTGITGALDTSIHAVVLSGGGVYDEVGPGYFENNKLPCQGPPMRAMRGLGDRAAVLFALNADRGPMLVMNGSDDTVMDMANHPPEWFAAVRGRAVELRGTEKDMFTTIVYPGISHRTSWVDRDGVLWLSKQIHFAIWTEKDINAAPVTHVSEWAKANGVDISRNYMLESREGGLNAVGVGFPGVKREDLMVLPEEDWVRMKGELTFEGWVARVRGLGSRAQLGF
;
A
#
# COMPACT_ATOMS: atom_id res chain seq x y z
N MET A 1 -61.99 -40.77 11.84
CA MET A 1 -61.08 -40.19 10.87
C MET A 1 -59.94 -39.48 11.63
N ARG A 2 -58.81 -40.14 11.75
CA ARG A 2 -57.61 -39.58 12.45
C ARG A 2 -56.71 -38.91 11.43
N ARG A 3 -56.39 -37.59 11.62
CA ARG A 3 -55.38 -36.87 10.84
C ARG A 3 -54.03 -37.02 11.56
N VAL A 4 -53.11 -37.63 10.86
CA VAL A 4 -51.70 -37.72 11.26
C VAL A 4 -50.99 -36.47 10.77
N GLY A 5 -50.45 -35.66 11.73
CA GLY A 5 -49.59 -34.52 11.41
C GLY A 5 -48.12 -34.95 11.29
N TRP A 6 -47.49 -34.60 10.21
CA TRP A 6 -46.06 -34.77 10.03
C TRP A 6 -45.35 -33.57 10.67
N VAL A 7 -44.47 -33.85 11.65
CA VAL A 7 -43.54 -32.88 12.20
C VAL A 7 -42.21 -33.03 11.44
N GLY A 8 -41.89 -32.04 10.61
CA GLY A 8 -40.63 -31.97 9.93
C GLY A 8 -39.56 -31.46 10.90
N VAL A 9 -38.58 -32.29 11.22
CA VAL A 9 -37.37 -31.88 11.96
C VAL A 9 -36.39 -31.23 10.99
N VAL A 10 -36.24 -29.92 11.10
CA VAL A 10 -35.16 -29.18 10.40
C VAL A 10 -33.88 -29.30 11.24
N LEU A 11 -32.96 -30.12 10.75
CA LEU A 11 -31.61 -30.19 11.32
C LEU A 11 -30.84 -28.97 10.85
N VAL A 12 -30.70 -27.94 11.70
CA VAL A 12 -29.76 -26.86 11.52
C VAL A 12 -28.39 -27.35 11.96
N VAL A 13 -27.56 -27.75 11.00
CA VAL A 13 -26.14 -28.00 11.25
C VAL A 13 -25.43 -26.63 11.38
N GLY A 14 -25.37 -26.13 12.60
CA GLY A 14 -24.52 -24.99 12.94
C GLY A 14 -23.06 -25.40 12.87
N LEU A 15 -22.35 -24.98 11.85
CA LEU A 15 -20.87 -24.99 11.82
C LEU A 15 -20.36 -23.98 12.88
N LEU A 16 -20.15 -24.49 14.09
CA LEU A 16 -19.32 -23.82 15.07
C LEU A 16 -17.87 -23.87 14.55
N VAL A 17 -17.45 -22.80 13.86
CA VAL A 17 -16.03 -22.55 13.63
C VAL A 17 -15.45 -22.14 14.99
N GLY A 18 -15.04 -23.13 15.77
CA GLY A 18 -14.26 -22.89 16.98
C GLY A 18 -12.94 -22.23 16.59
N VAL A 19 -12.62 -21.11 17.22
CA VAL A 19 -11.28 -20.51 17.19
C VAL A 19 -10.34 -21.47 17.95
N GLY A 20 -9.91 -22.53 17.26
CA GLY A 20 -8.90 -23.45 17.76
C GLY A 20 -7.55 -22.73 17.77
N THR A 21 -6.88 -22.73 18.92
CA THR A 21 -5.50 -22.27 19.04
C THR A 21 -4.62 -22.99 18.02
N ALA A 22 -3.73 -22.27 17.32
CA ALA A 22 -2.92 -22.82 16.22
C ALA A 22 -1.98 -23.98 16.60
N GLN A 23 -1.85 -24.29 17.88
CA GLN A 23 -0.98 -25.34 18.42
C GLN A 23 -1.36 -26.79 18.02
N GLY A 24 -2.49 -26.99 17.33
CA GLY A 24 -2.94 -28.33 16.88
C GLY A 24 -3.08 -28.50 15.37
N LEU A 25 -2.99 -27.43 14.56
CA LEU A 25 -3.20 -27.53 13.10
C LEU A 25 -1.97 -28.08 12.38
N THR A 26 -2.20 -29.02 11.45
CA THR A 26 -1.16 -29.43 10.47
C THR A 26 -0.82 -28.29 9.53
N ALA A 27 0.33 -28.40 8.82
CA ALA A 27 0.70 -27.39 7.81
C ALA A 27 -0.36 -27.23 6.70
N LYS A 28 -1.01 -28.35 6.31
CA LYS A 28 -2.09 -28.34 5.30
C LYS A 28 -3.34 -27.60 5.82
N GLU A 29 -3.73 -27.81 7.07
CA GLU A 29 -4.87 -27.14 7.69
C GLU A 29 -4.61 -25.64 7.87
N ARG A 30 -3.38 -25.26 8.27
CA ARG A 30 -2.97 -23.84 8.32
C ARG A 30 -3.08 -23.18 6.93
N ALA A 31 -2.50 -23.78 5.90
CA ALA A 31 -2.58 -23.25 4.55
C ALA A 31 -4.04 -23.10 4.05
N ALA A 32 -4.90 -24.06 4.37
CA ALA A 32 -6.32 -23.99 4.00
C ALA A 32 -7.06 -22.88 4.76
N ARG A 33 -6.74 -22.66 6.03
CA ARG A 33 -7.28 -21.56 6.84
C ARG A 33 -6.82 -20.21 6.29
N ASP A 34 -5.51 -20.05 6.01
CA ASP A 34 -4.91 -18.81 5.54
C ASP A 34 -5.48 -18.42 4.17
N GLU A 35 -5.68 -19.39 3.30
CA GLU A 35 -6.39 -19.18 2.03
C GLU A 35 -7.87 -18.85 2.24
N GLY A 36 -8.51 -19.39 3.28
CA GLY A 36 -9.85 -19.01 3.71
C GLY A 36 -9.93 -17.51 4.08
N TRP A 37 -8.97 -17.02 4.86
CA TRP A 37 -8.87 -15.60 5.21
C TRP A 37 -8.60 -14.69 3.99
N ARG A 38 -7.73 -15.10 3.07
CA ARG A 38 -7.50 -14.35 1.83
C ARG A 38 -8.77 -14.21 0.99
N ARG A 39 -9.53 -15.31 0.84
CA ARG A 39 -10.83 -15.26 0.14
C ARG A 39 -11.85 -14.36 0.86
N GLU A 40 -11.88 -14.38 2.19
CA GLU A 40 -12.75 -13.49 2.97
C GLU A 40 -12.39 -12.01 2.76
N ILE A 41 -11.11 -11.65 2.82
CA ILE A 41 -10.63 -10.28 2.55
C ILE A 41 -11.00 -9.86 1.12
N ARG A 42 -10.73 -10.72 0.10
CA ARG A 42 -11.08 -10.43 -1.30
C ARG A 42 -12.57 -10.15 -1.45
N ARG A 43 -13.41 -11.01 -0.88
CA ARG A 43 -14.89 -10.83 -0.91
C ARG A 43 -15.33 -9.57 -0.17
N ALA A 44 -14.73 -9.31 0.99
CA ALA A 44 -15.06 -8.12 1.79
C ALA A 44 -14.78 -6.82 1.04
N LEU A 45 -13.73 -6.78 0.22
CA LEU A 45 -13.24 -5.59 -0.48
C LEU A 45 -13.50 -5.59 -1.99
N TYR A 46 -14.23 -6.57 -2.53
CA TYR A 46 -14.44 -6.72 -3.98
C TYR A 46 -13.14 -6.85 -4.80
N VAL A 47 -12.07 -7.39 -4.20
CA VAL A 47 -10.82 -7.67 -4.92
C VAL A 47 -11.03 -8.94 -5.76
N PRO A 48 -10.89 -8.89 -7.09
CA PRO A 48 -11.12 -10.04 -7.95
C PRO A 48 -10.05 -11.13 -7.73
N ASP A 49 -10.42 -12.39 -7.99
CA ASP A 49 -9.45 -13.50 -7.94
C ASP A 49 -8.41 -13.40 -9.08
N GLN A 50 -8.83 -12.86 -10.23
CA GLN A 50 -7.95 -12.58 -11.36
C GLN A 50 -7.93 -11.07 -11.63
N LEU A 51 -6.73 -10.51 -11.66
CA LEU A 51 -6.56 -9.10 -12.00
C LEU A 51 -6.95 -8.84 -13.45
N PRO A 52 -7.48 -7.65 -13.79
CA PRO A 52 -7.73 -7.28 -15.17
C PRO A 52 -6.41 -7.25 -15.97
N ALA A 53 -6.50 -7.35 -17.28
CA ALA A 53 -5.33 -7.21 -18.15
C ALA A 53 -4.65 -5.85 -17.90
N LEU A 54 -3.32 -5.87 -17.78
CA LEU A 54 -2.53 -4.69 -17.39
C LEU A 54 -2.64 -3.55 -18.42
N GLU A 55 -2.68 -3.87 -19.72
CA GLU A 55 -2.77 -2.91 -20.84
C GLU A 55 -1.87 -1.68 -20.63
N ALA A 56 -0.63 -1.91 -20.23
CA ALA A 56 0.30 -0.84 -19.92
C ALA A 56 0.71 -0.07 -21.17
N LYS A 57 0.75 1.27 -21.06
CA LYS A 57 1.19 2.17 -22.13
C LYS A 57 2.25 3.13 -21.61
N THR A 58 3.41 3.17 -22.25
CA THR A 58 4.42 4.22 -22.04
C THR A 58 4.11 5.40 -22.95
N TRP A 59 3.97 6.58 -22.36
CA TRP A 59 3.66 7.83 -23.07
C TRP A 59 4.91 8.58 -23.50
N SER A 60 5.89 8.65 -22.62
CA SER A 60 7.17 9.31 -22.88
C SER A 60 8.22 8.92 -21.85
N THR A 61 9.48 9.30 -22.10
CA THR A 61 10.61 9.11 -21.20
C THR A 61 11.32 10.44 -20.95
N PHE A 62 11.95 10.58 -19.79
CA PHE A 62 12.77 11.74 -19.44
C PHE A 62 13.87 11.32 -18.46
N SER A 63 14.84 12.21 -18.20
CA SER A 63 15.87 11.98 -17.19
C SER A 63 15.74 13.06 -16.11
N PRO A 64 15.25 12.72 -14.90
CA PRO A 64 15.12 13.68 -13.81
C PRO A 64 16.44 14.06 -13.19
N VAL A 65 17.43 13.18 -13.25
CA VAL A 65 18.81 13.38 -12.78
C VAL A 65 19.74 12.46 -13.55
N GLU A 66 21.01 12.84 -13.66
CA GLU A 66 22.02 12.01 -14.32
C GLU A 66 22.05 10.58 -13.75
N GLY A 67 22.09 9.59 -14.63
CA GLY A 67 22.06 8.16 -14.28
C GLY A 67 20.69 7.60 -13.98
N VAL A 68 19.60 8.36 -14.11
CA VAL A 68 18.23 7.90 -13.93
C VAL A 68 17.39 8.21 -15.17
N LEU A 69 16.72 7.18 -15.69
CA LEU A 69 15.65 7.31 -16.67
C LEU A 69 14.31 7.16 -15.98
N ALA A 70 13.33 7.94 -16.40
CA ALA A 70 11.95 7.87 -15.93
C ALA A 70 10.99 7.74 -17.12
N GLU A 71 10.01 6.84 -16.98
CA GLU A 71 8.98 6.55 -17.97
C GLU A 71 7.63 7.02 -17.44
N ARG A 72 6.86 7.77 -18.24
CA ARG A 72 5.46 8.11 -17.95
C ARG A 72 4.58 6.99 -18.46
N VAL A 73 3.85 6.33 -17.56
CA VAL A 73 3.12 5.09 -17.88
C VAL A 73 1.70 5.19 -17.36
N THR A 74 0.76 4.60 -18.10
CA THR A 74 -0.56 4.23 -17.57
C THR A 74 -0.75 2.72 -17.65
N TYR A 75 -1.46 2.15 -16.68
CA TYR A 75 -1.90 0.76 -16.71
C TYR A 75 -3.34 0.64 -16.21
N ARG A 76 -4.06 -0.44 -16.61
CA ARG A 76 -5.44 -0.68 -16.16
C ARG A 76 -5.49 -1.26 -14.76
N THR A 77 -6.60 -0.95 -14.08
CA THR A 77 -6.94 -1.47 -12.77
C THR A 77 -8.42 -1.87 -12.72
N ALA A 78 -8.95 -2.17 -11.53
CA ALA A 78 -10.35 -2.56 -11.35
C ALA A 78 -11.33 -1.50 -11.91
N ASP A 79 -12.56 -1.91 -12.13
CA ASP A 79 -13.67 -1.08 -12.64
C ASP A 79 -13.36 -0.37 -13.98
N GLY A 80 -12.40 -0.88 -14.75
CA GLY A 80 -11.96 -0.29 -16.01
C GLY A 80 -11.25 1.06 -15.83
N MET A 81 -10.73 1.33 -14.62
CA MET A 81 -9.98 2.55 -14.33
C MET A 81 -8.54 2.45 -14.84
N LEU A 82 -7.87 3.60 -14.93
CA LEU A 82 -6.46 3.73 -15.30
C LEU A 82 -5.67 4.33 -14.13
N VAL A 83 -4.43 3.89 -13.99
CA VAL A 83 -3.46 4.41 -13.03
C VAL A 83 -2.32 5.09 -13.77
N PRO A 84 -2.14 6.41 -13.61
CA PRO A 84 -0.95 7.11 -14.09
C PRO A 84 0.21 6.92 -13.11
N ALA A 85 1.37 6.53 -13.64
CA ALA A 85 2.56 6.19 -12.87
C ALA A 85 3.83 6.74 -13.52
N ILE A 86 4.85 6.97 -12.71
CA ILE A 86 6.23 7.20 -13.16
C ILE A 86 7.07 5.98 -12.77
N VAL A 87 7.81 5.46 -13.74
CA VAL A 87 8.70 4.32 -13.55
C VAL A 87 10.14 4.78 -13.67
N TYR A 88 10.87 4.81 -12.55
CA TYR A 88 12.28 5.20 -12.50
C TYR A 88 13.15 3.95 -12.63
N ARG A 89 14.24 4.05 -13.37
CA ARG A 89 15.22 2.97 -13.52
C ARG A 89 16.63 3.50 -13.74
N PRO A 90 17.68 2.70 -13.47
CA PRO A 90 19.05 3.11 -13.82
C PRO A 90 19.17 3.37 -15.32
N ASP A 91 19.93 4.40 -15.68
CA ASP A 91 20.31 4.62 -17.07
C ASP A 91 21.51 3.72 -17.42
N PRO A 92 21.36 2.71 -18.30
CA PRO A 92 22.44 1.79 -18.65
C PRO A 92 23.60 2.47 -19.41
N LYS A 93 23.41 3.70 -19.90
CA LYS A 93 24.48 4.48 -20.53
C LYS A 93 25.42 5.12 -19.50
N VAL A 94 24.95 5.28 -18.27
CA VAL A 94 25.68 5.98 -17.19
C VAL A 94 26.04 5.03 -16.05
N LEU A 95 25.12 4.16 -15.67
CA LEU A 95 25.25 3.23 -14.55
C LEU A 95 25.38 1.79 -15.08
N HIS A 96 26.27 1.03 -14.47
CA HIS A 96 26.53 -0.36 -14.87
C HIS A 96 26.21 -1.32 -13.74
N TRP A 97 25.49 -2.39 -14.04
CA TRP A 97 25.15 -3.47 -13.12
C TRP A 97 25.11 -4.81 -13.84
N LYS A 98 25.01 -5.87 -13.08
CA LYS A 98 24.89 -7.23 -13.61
C LYS A 98 23.57 -7.87 -13.16
N GLY A 99 22.99 -8.67 -14.04
CA GLY A 99 21.75 -9.41 -13.76
C GLY A 99 20.50 -8.53 -13.77
N LYS A 100 19.44 -9.03 -13.17
CA LYS A 100 18.15 -8.36 -13.08
C LYS A 100 18.11 -7.37 -11.90
N LEU A 101 17.32 -6.33 -12.03
CA LEU A 101 17.07 -5.33 -11.01
C LEU A 101 16.02 -5.83 -9.99
N PRO A 102 16.10 -5.50 -8.71
CA PRO A 102 14.94 -5.57 -7.84
C PRO A 102 13.90 -4.52 -8.24
N GLY A 103 12.62 -4.79 -7.91
CA GLY A 103 11.52 -3.86 -8.10
C GLY A 103 11.10 -3.20 -6.78
N ILE A 104 10.66 -1.93 -6.84
CA ILE A 104 10.06 -1.24 -5.69
C ILE A 104 8.79 -0.52 -6.15
N VAL A 105 7.69 -0.70 -5.42
CA VAL A 105 6.49 0.12 -5.57
C VAL A 105 6.42 1.09 -4.39
N VAL A 106 6.18 2.37 -4.67
CA VAL A 106 5.98 3.42 -3.67
C VAL A 106 4.50 3.76 -3.60
N VAL A 107 3.90 3.59 -2.43
CA VAL A 107 2.47 3.86 -2.19
C VAL A 107 2.32 5.08 -1.30
N ASN A 108 1.59 6.07 -1.81
CA ASN A 108 1.43 7.37 -1.18
C ASN A 108 0.42 7.37 -0.02
N GLY A 109 0.54 8.33 0.90
CA GLY A 109 -0.45 8.62 1.93
C GLY A 109 -1.59 9.52 1.43
N HIS A 110 -2.57 9.80 2.29
CA HIS A 110 -3.63 10.76 2.01
C HIS A 110 -3.06 12.12 1.60
N GLY A 111 -3.61 12.70 0.55
CA GLY A 111 -3.23 14.03 0.06
C GLY A 111 -1.89 14.08 -0.63
N SER A 112 -1.33 12.94 -1.03
CA SER A 112 -0.08 12.86 -1.77
C SER A 112 -0.23 12.01 -3.03
N ASP A 113 0.57 12.32 -4.03
CA ASP A 113 0.63 11.68 -5.33
C ASP A 113 2.08 11.39 -5.73
N LYS A 114 2.32 10.99 -6.97
CA LYS A 114 3.67 10.79 -7.52
C LYS A 114 4.58 12.03 -7.46
N PHE A 115 4.01 13.22 -7.22
CA PHE A 115 4.74 14.47 -6.94
C PHE A 115 5.07 14.65 -5.44
N GLY A 116 4.57 13.77 -4.55
CA GLY A 116 5.00 13.75 -3.15
C GLY A 116 6.52 13.63 -3.05
N TRP A 117 7.16 14.48 -2.20
CA TRP A 117 8.62 14.53 -2.13
C TRP A 117 9.24 13.13 -1.94
N TYR A 118 8.69 12.33 -1.05
CA TYR A 118 9.21 10.98 -0.77
C TYR A 118 9.00 10.02 -1.96
N ALA A 119 7.99 10.24 -2.80
CA ALA A 119 7.74 9.42 -3.98
C ALA A 119 8.81 9.64 -5.05
N PHE A 120 9.01 10.88 -5.52
CA PHE A 120 10.00 11.13 -6.56
C PHE A 120 11.44 11.04 -6.05
N TYR A 121 11.70 11.42 -4.77
CA TYR A 121 13.00 11.21 -4.13
C TYR A 121 13.37 9.72 -4.12
N SER A 122 12.45 8.86 -3.65
CA SER A 122 12.62 7.41 -3.67
C SER A 122 12.85 6.89 -5.09
N GLY A 123 12.10 7.40 -6.07
CA GLY A 123 12.25 7.04 -7.46
C GLY A 123 13.68 7.25 -7.96
N MET A 124 14.24 8.44 -7.74
CA MET A 124 15.61 8.77 -8.14
C MET A 124 16.65 8.02 -7.32
N MET A 125 16.51 7.98 -6.00
CA MET A 125 17.46 7.37 -5.08
C MET A 125 17.59 5.87 -5.32
N PHE A 126 16.49 5.15 -5.33
CA PHE A 126 16.51 3.69 -5.52
C PHE A 126 16.88 3.29 -6.95
N ALA A 127 16.54 4.11 -7.96
CA ALA A 127 17.05 3.90 -9.31
C ALA A 127 18.59 4.00 -9.34
N LYS A 128 19.20 5.00 -8.70
CA LYS A 128 20.66 5.08 -8.55
C LYS A 128 21.25 3.93 -7.73
N ALA A 129 20.50 3.42 -6.75
CA ALA A 129 20.90 2.23 -5.99
C ALA A 129 20.82 0.93 -6.83
N GLY A 130 20.19 0.97 -7.99
CA GLY A 130 20.05 -0.17 -8.89
C GLY A 130 18.75 -0.95 -8.68
N ALA A 131 17.63 -0.24 -8.57
CA ALA A 131 16.28 -0.82 -8.57
C ALA A 131 15.42 -0.20 -9.68
N MET A 132 14.35 -0.89 -10.11
CA MET A 132 13.28 -0.29 -10.89
C MET A 132 12.15 0.10 -9.94
N VAL A 133 11.71 1.36 -10.01
CA VAL A 133 10.78 1.95 -9.02
C VAL A 133 9.54 2.47 -9.69
N VAL A 134 8.37 2.07 -9.22
CA VAL A 134 7.07 2.60 -9.65
C VAL A 134 6.52 3.52 -8.57
N THR A 135 6.17 4.75 -8.95
CA THR A 135 5.35 5.67 -8.13
C THR A 135 4.08 5.98 -8.90
N TYR A 136 2.93 6.00 -8.24
CA TYR A 136 1.66 6.20 -8.92
C TYR A 136 0.69 7.07 -8.12
N ASP A 137 -0.31 7.62 -8.82
CA ASP A 137 -1.41 8.36 -8.17
C ASP A 137 -2.46 7.37 -7.66
N MET A 138 -2.73 7.41 -6.37
CA MET A 138 -3.90 6.73 -5.82
C MET A 138 -5.19 7.38 -6.34
N ILE A 139 -6.30 6.65 -6.31
CA ILE A 139 -7.59 7.19 -6.71
C ILE A 139 -7.91 8.49 -5.92
N GLY A 140 -8.33 9.52 -6.62
CA GLY A 140 -8.62 10.85 -6.05
C GLY A 140 -7.41 11.78 -5.92
N GLU A 141 -6.19 11.32 -6.19
CA GLU A 141 -4.98 12.10 -6.07
C GLU A 141 -4.32 12.36 -7.44
N GLY A 142 -3.58 13.45 -7.58
CA GLY A 142 -2.84 13.80 -8.79
C GLY A 142 -3.72 13.80 -10.05
N GLU A 143 -3.30 13.10 -11.10
CA GLU A 143 -4.07 12.98 -12.35
C GLU A 143 -5.36 12.17 -12.20
N ARG A 144 -5.56 11.51 -11.05
CA ARG A 144 -6.80 10.79 -10.71
C ARG A 144 -7.80 11.66 -9.92
N ASN A 145 -7.57 12.97 -9.87
CA ASN A 145 -8.48 13.98 -9.33
C ASN A 145 -8.89 14.94 -10.44
N GLY A 146 -10.15 15.40 -10.43
CA GLY A 146 -10.71 16.28 -11.45
C GLY A 146 -10.00 17.62 -11.64
N GLU A 147 -9.22 18.06 -10.65
CA GLU A 147 -8.40 19.28 -10.66
C GLU A 147 -6.90 19.01 -10.90
N LYS A 148 -6.47 17.74 -11.04
CA LYS A 148 -5.07 17.29 -11.09
C LYS A 148 -4.24 17.74 -9.87
N LYS A 149 -4.86 17.76 -8.70
CA LYS A 149 -4.26 18.16 -7.43
C LYS A 149 -4.44 17.06 -6.40
N SER A 150 -3.65 17.14 -5.34
CA SER A 150 -3.78 16.28 -4.20
C SER A 150 -3.95 17.08 -2.93
N LYS A 151 -4.86 16.63 -2.09
CA LYS A 151 -5.06 17.12 -0.72
C LYS A 151 -5.71 16.01 0.09
N ALA A 152 -5.46 15.98 1.38
CA ALA A 152 -6.18 15.08 2.27
C ALA A 152 -7.70 15.21 2.05
N GLY A 153 -8.38 14.09 1.90
CA GLY A 153 -9.81 14.04 1.65
C GLY A 153 -10.25 14.09 0.18
N SER A 154 -9.33 14.05 -0.78
CA SER A 154 -9.69 14.08 -2.22
C SER A 154 -10.58 12.92 -2.67
N HIS A 155 -10.54 11.78 -1.98
CA HIS A 155 -11.38 10.61 -2.23
C HIS A 155 -12.25 10.24 -1.00
N ASP A 156 -12.31 11.10 0.02
CA ASP A 156 -13.08 10.85 1.24
C ASP A 156 -14.53 11.33 1.15
N ALA A 157 -14.95 11.80 -0.01
CA ALA A 157 -16.36 12.10 -0.26
C ALA A 157 -17.17 10.81 -0.29
N TRP A 158 -18.17 10.70 0.59
CA TRP A 158 -19.08 9.58 0.59
C TRP A 158 -19.92 9.54 -0.71
N VAL A 159 -19.85 8.43 -1.40
CA VAL A 159 -20.64 8.17 -2.63
C VAL A 159 -22.12 8.05 -2.33
N ALA A 160 -22.45 7.55 -1.12
CA ALA A 160 -23.79 7.49 -0.54
C ALA A 160 -23.67 7.88 0.95
N PRO A 161 -24.78 8.18 1.67
CA PRO A 161 -24.68 8.60 3.07
C PRO A 161 -23.92 7.59 3.95
N ALA A 162 -23.05 8.13 4.81
CA ALA A 162 -22.27 7.32 5.77
C ALA A 162 -23.20 6.49 6.67
N GLY A 163 -22.83 5.25 6.94
CA GLY A 163 -23.62 4.33 7.77
C GLY A 163 -24.83 3.69 7.07
N THR A 164 -25.09 4.02 5.81
CA THR A 164 -26.05 3.28 4.98
C THR A 164 -25.38 2.08 4.31
N ALA A 165 -26.18 1.06 3.94
CA ALA A 165 -25.64 -0.10 3.21
C ALA A 165 -24.93 0.28 1.92
N GLU A 166 -25.44 1.27 1.18
CA GLU A 166 -24.84 1.78 -0.05
C GLU A 166 -23.51 2.51 0.23
N GLY A 167 -23.45 3.32 1.30
CA GLY A 167 -22.22 3.99 1.70
C GLY A 167 -21.13 2.99 2.13
N GLU A 168 -21.49 2.00 2.92
CA GLU A 168 -20.58 0.92 3.33
C GLU A 168 -20.08 0.11 2.11
N ASP A 169 -20.96 -0.24 1.18
CA ASP A 169 -20.61 -0.94 -0.05
C ASP A 169 -19.65 -0.13 -0.92
N ALA A 170 -19.94 1.16 -1.12
CA ALA A 170 -19.07 2.05 -1.89
C ALA A 170 -17.68 2.22 -1.24
N GLY A 171 -17.60 2.32 0.09
CA GLY A 171 -16.33 2.40 0.81
C GLY A 171 -15.49 1.12 0.66
N ARG A 172 -16.13 -0.05 0.71
CA ARG A 172 -15.47 -1.35 0.47
C ARG A 172 -14.91 -1.45 -0.96
N ARG A 173 -15.68 -1.02 -1.96
CA ARG A 173 -15.23 -0.98 -3.38
C ARG A 173 -14.07 0.00 -3.58
N LEU A 174 -14.11 1.16 -2.93
CA LEU A 174 -13.01 2.13 -2.96
C LEU A 174 -11.73 1.52 -2.41
N ALA A 175 -11.81 0.87 -1.25
CA ALA A 175 -10.67 0.17 -0.67
C ALA A 175 -10.18 -0.97 -1.58
N GLY A 176 -11.08 -1.74 -2.18
CA GLY A 176 -10.74 -2.79 -3.13
C GLY A 176 -10.03 -2.27 -4.38
N LEU A 177 -10.49 -1.15 -4.94
CA LEU A 177 -9.81 -0.49 -6.06
C LEU A 177 -8.37 -0.12 -5.68
N MET A 178 -8.14 0.42 -4.47
CA MET A 178 -6.79 0.75 -4.00
C MET A 178 -5.89 -0.50 -3.87
N GLN A 179 -6.45 -1.65 -3.46
CA GLN A 179 -5.71 -2.91 -3.42
C GLN A 179 -5.31 -3.36 -4.83
N VAL A 180 -6.24 -3.30 -5.78
CA VAL A 180 -5.98 -3.70 -7.16
C VAL A 180 -5.02 -2.73 -7.85
N ASP A 181 -5.06 -1.43 -7.55
CA ASP A 181 -4.08 -0.44 -8.03
C ASP A 181 -2.65 -0.87 -7.67
N LEU A 182 -2.43 -1.24 -6.40
CA LEU A 182 -1.13 -1.71 -5.93
C LEU A 182 -0.74 -3.06 -6.55
N MET A 183 -1.65 -4.03 -6.60
CA MET A 183 -1.39 -5.32 -7.24
C MET A 183 -1.00 -5.16 -8.71
N GLN A 184 -1.62 -4.21 -9.42
CA GLN A 184 -1.29 -3.92 -10.82
C GLN A 184 0.07 -3.22 -10.96
N ALA A 185 0.48 -2.38 -10.01
CA ALA A 185 1.83 -1.83 -9.97
C ALA A 185 2.89 -2.93 -9.78
N VAL A 186 2.61 -3.91 -8.92
CA VAL A 186 3.46 -5.10 -8.74
C VAL A 186 3.50 -5.94 -10.01
N SER A 187 2.34 -6.21 -10.63
CA SER A 187 2.24 -6.94 -11.91
C SER A 187 2.98 -6.24 -13.04
N TYR A 188 2.98 -4.89 -13.05
CA TYR A 188 3.75 -4.12 -14.02
C TYR A 188 5.26 -4.37 -13.87
N LEU A 189 5.78 -4.39 -12.65
CA LEU A 189 7.18 -4.70 -12.38
C LEU A 189 7.51 -6.15 -12.72
N ASP A 190 6.64 -7.09 -12.36
CA ASP A 190 6.82 -8.53 -12.66
C ASP A 190 6.90 -8.80 -14.17
N ALA A 191 6.10 -8.08 -14.96
CA ALA A 191 6.10 -8.17 -16.42
C ALA A 191 7.34 -7.57 -17.11
N ARG A 192 8.20 -6.82 -16.37
CA ARG A 192 9.40 -6.20 -16.93
C ARG A 192 10.55 -7.21 -17.01
N PRO A 193 11.12 -7.47 -18.19
CA PRO A 193 12.20 -8.44 -18.37
C PRO A 193 13.47 -8.09 -17.57
N GLU A 194 13.68 -6.80 -17.29
CA GLU A 194 14.81 -6.30 -16.50
C GLU A 194 14.66 -6.56 -14.99
N VAL A 195 13.44 -6.86 -14.51
CA VAL A 195 13.13 -7.03 -13.09
C VAL A 195 13.21 -8.49 -12.66
N ASP A 196 13.74 -8.73 -11.49
CA ASP A 196 13.65 -10.02 -10.81
C ASP A 196 12.33 -10.07 -10.00
N ALA A 197 11.35 -10.80 -10.52
CA ALA A 197 10.04 -10.99 -9.91
C ALA A 197 10.08 -11.48 -8.44
N LYS A 198 11.17 -12.13 -8.03
CA LYS A 198 11.35 -12.62 -6.66
C LYS A 198 11.90 -11.56 -5.70
N ARG A 199 12.18 -10.36 -6.18
CA ARG A 199 12.76 -9.26 -5.41
C ARG A 199 11.97 -7.97 -5.58
N ILE A 200 10.63 -8.06 -5.54
CA ILE A 200 9.75 -6.90 -5.57
C ILE A 200 9.37 -6.52 -4.14
N ALA A 201 9.67 -5.29 -3.74
CA ALA A 201 9.28 -4.72 -2.46
C ALA A 201 8.23 -3.62 -2.63
N VAL A 202 7.46 -3.37 -1.58
CA VAL A 202 6.55 -2.23 -1.49
C VAL A 202 6.95 -1.37 -0.30
N VAL A 203 7.07 -0.08 -0.51
CA VAL A 203 7.26 0.92 0.55
C VAL A 203 6.07 1.86 0.56
N ALA A 204 5.52 2.11 1.73
CA ALA A 204 4.23 2.75 1.83
C ALA A 204 4.12 3.69 3.02
N TYR A 205 3.40 4.81 2.86
CA TYR A 205 3.22 5.83 3.88
C TYR A 205 1.76 6.03 4.24
N SER A 206 1.44 6.07 5.54
CA SER A 206 0.11 6.46 6.08
C SER A 206 -1.02 5.62 5.46
N LEU A 207 -1.96 6.21 4.71
CA LEU A 207 -3.00 5.46 3.97
C LEU A 207 -2.37 4.38 3.07
N GLY A 208 -1.28 4.70 2.40
CA GLY A 208 -0.54 3.72 1.61
C GLY A 208 -0.08 2.53 2.44
N ALA A 209 0.34 2.75 3.70
CA ALA A 209 0.70 1.68 4.62
C ALA A 209 -0.52 0.82 5.02
N PHE A 210 -1.68 1.43 5.21
CA PHE A 210 -2.94 0.71 5.43
C PHE A 210 -3.29 -0.19 4.22
N VAL A 211 -3.27 0.37 3.01
CA VAL A 211 -3.50 -0.38 1.77
C VAL A 211 -2.48 -1.50 1.62
N THR A 212 -1.20 -1.21 1.79
CA THR A 212 -0.12 -2.18 1.58
C THR A 212 -0.16 -3.34 2.57
N GLY A 213 -0.54 -3.11 3.82
CA GLY A 213 -0.68 -4.19 4.80
C GLY A 213 -1.79 -5.17 4.45
N ILE A 214 -2.87 -4.70 3.84
CA ILE A 214 -3.96 -5.55 3.34
C ILE A 214 -3.52 -6.23 2.03
N THR A 215 -2.95 -5.47 1.08
CA THR A 215 -2.47 -6.05 -0.19
C THR A 215 -1.42 -7.12 0.04
N GLY A 216 -0.46 -6.87 0.94
CA GLY A 216 0.60 -7.84 1.26
C GLY A 216 0.08 -9.13 1.90
N ALA A 217 -1.10 -9.09 2.55
CA ALA A 217 -1.79 -10.30 3.02
C ALA A 217 -2.44 -11.09 1.87
N LEU A 218 -2.75 -10.44 0.73
CA LEU A 218 -3.44 -11.02 -0.42
C LEU A 218 -2.49 -11.42 -1.56
N ASP A 219 -1.44 -10.64 -1.80
CA ASP A 219 -0.52 -10.79 -2.93
C ASP A 219 0.80 -11.37 -2.48
N THR A 220 1.00 -12.65 -2.75
CA THR A 220 2.20 -13.38 -2.38
C THR A 220 3.39 -13.15 -3.32
N SER A 221 3.23 -12.39 -4.39
CA SER A 221 4.32 -12.01 -5.29
C SER A 221 5.19 -10.88 -4.72
N ILE A 222 4.67 -10.12 -3.75
CA ILE A 222 5.44 -9.10 -3.04
C ILE A 222 6.44 -9.79 -2.10
N HIS A 223 7.75 -9.51 -2.24
CA HIS A 223 8.79 -10.14 -1.41
C HIS A 223 8.95 -9.46 -0.05
N ALA A 224 8.96 -8.13 0.01
CA ALA A 224 9.19 -7.38 1.25
C ALA A 224 8.30 -6.13 1.32
N VAL A 225 7.98 -5.67 2.53
CA VAL A 225 7.11 -4.51 2.74
C VAL A 225 7.70 -3.59 3.81
N VAL A 226 7.63 -2.27 3.57
CA VAL A 226 7.89 -1.24 4.59
C VAL A 226 6.62 -0.40 4.78
N LEU A 227 6.13 -0.35 6.00
CA LEU A 227 5.00 0.48 6.42
C LEU A 227 5.52 1.65 7.27
N SER A 228 5.46 2.85 6.75
CA SER A 228 5.86 4.08 7.44
C SER A 228 4.62 4.86 7.87
N GLY A 229 4.51 5.20 9.15
CA GLY A 229 3.30 5.79 9.72
C GLY A 229 2.10 4.86 9.57
N GLY A 230 2.23 3.59 9.96
CA GLY A 230 1.22 2.57 9.74
C GLY A 230 1.42 1.31 10.59
N GLY A 231 0.75 0.23 10.19
CA GLY A 231 0.82 -1.07 10.88
C GLY A 231 -0.10 -1.20 12.09
N VAL A 232 -0.92 -0.20 12.37
CA VAL A 232 -1.99 -0.29 13.37
C VAL A 232 -3.24 -0.81 12.65
N TYR A 233 -3.69 -1.99 13.00
CA TYR A 233 -4.92 -2.60 12.49
C TYR A 233 -5.82 -2.96 13.66
N ASP A 234 -7.13 -2.87 13.46
CA ASP A 234 -8.09 -3.21 14.51
C ASP A 234 -7.99 -4.69 14.90
N GLU A 235 -8.16 -4.93 16.17
CA GLU A 235 -8.34 -6.24 16.77
C GLU A 235 -9.81 -6.67 16.74
N VAL A 236 -10.16 -7.67 17.54
CA VAL A 236 -11.55 -8.12 17.70
C VAL A 236 -12.38 -7.00 18.35
N GLY A 237 -13.53 -6.70 17.74
CA GLY A 237 -14.44 -5.65 18.20
C GLY A 237 -14.14 -4.27 17.61
N PRO A 238 -14.90 -3.24 18.04
CA PRO A 238 -14.69 -1.87 17.58
C PRO A 238 -13.31 -1.35 17.98
N GLY A 239 -12.49 -1.04 17.01
CA GLY A 239 -11.15 -0.53 17.21
C GLY A 239 -10.88 0.75 16.44
N TYR A 240 -9.60 1.11 16.31
CA TYR A 240 -9.15 2.37 15.73
C TYR A 240 -9.72 2.60 14.33
N PHE A 241 -9.46 1.68 13.37
CA PHE A 241 -9.95 1.84 12.00
C PHE A 241 -11.43 1.52 11.85
N GLU A 242 -11.99 0.61 12.63
CA GLU A 242 -13.39 0.26 12.55
C GLU A 242 -14.30 1.45 12.92
N ASN A 243 -13.86 2.28 13.86
CA ASN A 243 -14.53 3.52 14.23
C ASN A 243 -14.22 4.70 13.31
N ASN A 244 -13.29 4.52 12.36
CA ASN A 244 -12.91 5.58 11.43
C ASN A 244 -14.11 5.96 10.54
N LYS A 245 -14.32 7.26 10.38
CA LYS A 245 -15.41 7.81 9.58
C LYS A 245 -15.07 7.94 8.10
N LEU A 246 -13.83 7.70 7.71
CA LEU A 246 -13.40 7.79 6.31
C LEU A 246 -13.89 6.58 5.50
N PRO A 247 -14.47 6.82 4.30
CA PRO A 247 -14.98 5.73 3.46
C PRO A 247 -13.92 4.72 3.02
N CYS A 248 -12.67 5.15 2.88
CA CYS A 248 -11.56 4.28 2.47
C CYS A 248 -11.01 3.38 3.60
N GLN A 249 -11.37 3.60 4.87
CA GLN A 249 -10.80 2.90 6.03
C GLN A 249 -11.84 2.19 6.90
N GLY A 250 -12.88 2.89 7.35
CA GLY A 250 -13.88 2.32 8.25
C GLY A 250 -14.67 1.16 7.65
N PRO A 251 -15.35 1.34 6.51
CA PRO A 251 -16.13 0.28 5.86
C PRO A 251 -15.33 -1.00 5.56
N PRO A 252 -14.10 -0.94 4.99
CA PRO A 252 -13.30 -2.15 4.77
C PRO A 252 -12.99 -2.89 6.08
N MET A 253 -12.62 -2.19 7.15
CA MET A 253 -12.33 -2.84 8.43
C MET A 253 -13.58 -3.45 9.06
N ARG A 254 -14.74 -2.79 8.99
CA ARG A 254 -16.01 -3.38 9.42
C ARG A 254 -16.39 -4.62 8.62
N ALA A 255 -16.15 -4.61 7.32
CA ALA A 255 -16.45 -5.75 6.45
C ALA A 255 -15.56 -6.98 6.73
N MET A 256 -14.37 -6.78 7.29
CA MET A 256 -13.44 -7.85 7.66
C MET A 256 -13.62 -8.37 9.11
N ARG A 257 -14.71 -8.05 9.79
CA ARG A 257 -14.97 -8.54 11.18
C ARG A 257 -14.92 -10.06 11.31
N GLY A 258 -15.29 -10.78 10.26
CA GLY A 258 -15.26 -12.25 10.25
C GLY A 258 -13.87 -12.85 10.45
N LEU A 259 -12.79 -12.08 10.21
CA LEU A 259 -11.41 -12.52 10.48
C LEU A 259 -11.11 -12.68 11.99
N GLY A 260 -11.92 -12.10 12.86
CA GLY A 260 -11.66 -12.06 14.29
C GLY A 260 -10.55 -11.07 14.64
N ASP A 261 -9.39 -11.55 15.08
CA ASP A 261 -8.21 -10.68 15.35
C ASP A 261 -7.56 -10.23 14.03
N ARG A 262 -8.10 -9.15 13.45
CA ARG A 262 -7.66 -8.62 12.15
C ARG A 262 -6.19 -8.24 12.14
N ALA A 263 -5.69 -7.66 13.22
CA ALA A 263 -4.29 -7.26 13.33
C ALA A 263 -3.38 -8.49 13.25
N ALA A 264 -3.59 -9.50 14.08
CA ALA A 264 -2.78 -10.71 14.07
C ALA A 264 -2.93 -11.49 12.75
N VAL A 265 -4.13 -11.58 12.18
CA VAL A 265 -4.37 -12.27 10.90
C VAL A 265 -3.65 -11.57 9.74
N LEU A 266 -3.75 -10.24 9.63
CA LEU A 266 -3.08 -9.51 8.55
C LEU A 266 -1.55 -9.63 8.66
N PHE A 267 -0.97 -9.55 9.86
CA PHE A 267 0.46 -9.75 10.04
C PHE A 267 0.89 -11.20 9.80
N ALA A 268 0.08 -12.19 10.20
CA ALA A 268 0.37 -13.59 9.94
C ALA A 268 0.38 -13.89 8.42
N LEU A 269 -0.62 -13.40 7.67
CA LEU A 269 -0.69 -13.55 6.22
C LEU A 269 0.46 -12.84 5.50
N ASN A 270 0.84 -11.64 5.97
CA ASN A 270 2.01 -10.94 5.43
C ASN A 270 3.30 -11.74 5.66
N ALA A 271 3.48 -12.33 6.84
CA ALA A 271 4.67 -13.11 7.15
C ALA A 271 4.79 -14.41 6.34
N ASP A 272 3.70 -14.94 5.78
CA ASP A 272 3.76 -16.05 4.80
C ASP A 272 4.42 -15.65 3.49
N ARG A 273 4.23 -14.41 3.10
CA ARG A 273 4.79 -13.82 1.89
C ARG A 273 6.28 -13.50 2.06
N GLY A 274 6.66 -12.86 3.17
CA GLY A 274 8.03 -12.42 3.45
C GLY A 274 8.09 -11.34 4.52
N PRO A 275 9.29 -10.78 4.75
CA PRO A 275 9.55 -9.86 5.85
C PRO A 275 8.82 -8.51 5.69
N MET A 276 8.49 -7.90 6.83
CA MET A 276 7.88 -6.59 6.94
C MET A 276 8.59 -5.73 7.96
N LEU A 277 8.78 -4.45 7.63
CA LEU A 277 9.24 -3.41 8.55
C LEU A 277 8.12 -2.41 8.81
N VAL A 278 7.86 -2.11 10.07
CA VAL A 278 6.92 -1.06 10.51
C VAL A 278 7.74 0.06 11.14
N MET A 279 7.59 1.28 10.63
CA MET A 279 8.33 2.47 11.05
C MET A 279 7.35 3.54 11.53
N ASN A 280 7.41 3.92 12.82
CA ASN A 280 6.53 4.93 13.40
C ASN A 280 7.33 5.94 14.23
N GLY A 281 6.80 7.14 14.40
CA GLY A 281 7.28 8.10 15.38
C GLY A 281 6.61 7.88 16.73
N SER A 282 7.30 8.11 17.86
CA SER A 282 6.71 7.96 19.19
C SER A 282 5.56 8.93 19.45
N ASP A 283 5.56 10.07 18.77
CA ASP A 283 4.60 11.16 18.95
C ASP A 283 3.53 11.18 17.83
N ASP A 284 3.39 10.07 17.12
CA ASP A 284 2.42 9.94 16.03
C ASP A 284 0.99 9.85 16.58
N THR A 285 0.26 10.96 16.51
CA THR A 285 -1.15 11.04 16.91
C THR A 285 -2.10 10.49 15.86
N VAL A 286 -1.66 10.37 14.59
CA VAL A 286 -2.49 9.79 13.51
C VAL A 286 -2.55 8.26 13.67
N MET A 287 -1.45 7.63 14.06
CA MET A 287 -1.42 6.21 14.39
C MET A 287 -1.80 5.95 15.86
N ASP A 288 -2.10 6.99 16.62
CA ASP A 288 -2.47 6.90 18.02
C ASP A 288 -1.43 6.09 18.83
N MET A 289 -0.16 6.43 18.66
CA MET A 289 0.96 5.69 19.27
C MET A 289 0.94 5.74 20.81
N ALA A 290 0.21 6.65 21.40
CA ALA A 290 -0.05 6.66 22.83
C ALA A 290 -0.83 5.41 23.30
N ASN A 291 -1.76 4.92 22.47
CA ASN A 291 -2.53 3.70 22.72
C ASN A 291 -1.95 2.47 21.97
N HIS A 292 -1.01 2.68 21.06
CA HIS A 292 -0.32 1.62 20.30
C HIS A 292 1.20 1.70 20.49
N PRO A 293 1.70 1.62 21.76
CA PRO A 293 3.13 1.66 22.04
C PRO A 293 3.85 0.40 21.51
N PRO A 294 5.19 0.33 21.59
CA PRO A 294 5.95 -0.84 21.15
C PRO A 294 5.45 -2.17 21.75
N GLU A 295 4.94 -2.16 22.96
CA GLU A 295 4.38 -3.34 23.65
C GLU A 295 3.11 -3.86 22.99
N TRP A 296 2.29 -2.96 22.43
CA TRP A 296 1.11 -3.35 21.63
C TRP A 296 1.55 -4.12 20.37
N PHE A 297 2.56 -3.62 19.64
CA PHE A 297 3.11 -4.33 18.48
C PHE A 297 3.71 -5.68 18.87
N ALA A 298 4.40 -5.75 20.03
CA ALA A 298 4.94 -7.02 20.53
C ALA A 298 3.83 -8.02 20.86
N ALA A 299 2.71 -7.57 21.44
CA ALA A 299 1.55 -8.40 21.74
C ALA A 299 0.87 -8.91 20.43
N VAL A 300 0.67 -8.04 19.44
CA VAL A 300 0.14 -8.43 18.11
C VAL A 300 1.08 -9.44 17.44
N ARG A 301 2.40 -9.20 17.52
CA ARG A 301 3.40 -10.13 16.98
C ARG A 301 3.30 -11.50 17.63
N GLY A 302 3.14 -11.57 18.96
CA GLY A 302 2.94 -12.81 19.69
C GLY A 302 1.73 -13.60 19.18
N ARG A 303 0.57 -12.94 19.04
CA ARG A 303 -0.65 -13.57 18.50
C ARG A 303 -0.49 -14.01 17.05
N ALA A 304 0.18 -13.21 16.20
CA ALA A 304 0.45 -13.61 14.82
C ALA A 304 1.40 -14.83 14.74
N VAL A 305 2.39 -14.92 15.63
CA VAL A 305 3.27 -16.09 15.77
C VAL A 305 2.46 -17.33 16.19
N GLU A 306 1.53 -17.19 17.13
CA GLU A 306 0.64 -18.29 17.52
C GLU A 306 -0.20 -18.77 16.35
N LEU A 307 -0.75 -17.88 15.53
CA LEU A 307 -1.51 -18.22 14.32
C LEU A 307 -0.64 -18.97 13.29
N ARG A 308 0.62 -18.57 13.09
CA ARG A 308 1.51 -19.19 12.13
C ARG A 308 2.22 -20.44 12.66
N GLY A 309 2.45 -20.53 13.95
CA GLY A 309 3.29 -21.55 14.59
C GLY A 309 4.80 -21.36 14.30
N THR A 310 5.21 -20.18 13.86
CA THR A 310 6.63 -19.83 13.59
C THR A 310 6.84 -18.32 13.65
N GLU A 311 8.03 -17.90 14.09
CA GLU A 311 8.48 -16.51 14.08
C GLU A 311 9.11 -16.07 12.76
N LYS A 312 9.34 -17.02 11.84
CA LYS A 312 10.03 -16.72 10.58
C LYS A 312 9.28 -15.63 9.79
N ASP A 313 10.02 -14.66 9.31
CA ASP A 313 9.54 -13.53 8.50
C ASP A 313 8.47 -12.65 9.18
N MET A 314 8.32 -12.75 10.53
CA MET A 314 7.48 -11.84 11.29
C MET A 314 7.99 -10.40 11.13
N PHE A 315 7.05 -9.46 11.24
CA PHE A 315 7.38 -8.05 11.15
C PHE A 315 8.33 -7.61 12.26
N THR A 316 9.14 -6.62 11.95
CA THR A 316 9.97 -5.86 12.89
C THR A 316 9.48 -4.42 12.98
N THR A 317 9.75 -3.75 14.09
CA THR A 317 9.34 -2.36 14.31
C THR A 317 10.54 -1.47 14.59
N ILE A 318 10.50 -0.24 14.07
CA ILE A 318 11.37 0.86 14.47
C ILE A 318 10.46 2.01 14.93
N VAL A 319 10.69 2.52 16.13
CA VAL A 319 9.98 3.69 16.65
C VAL A 319 10.99 4.80 16.91
N TYR A 320 10.83 5.93 16.21
CA TYR A 320 11.71 7.09 16.32
C TYR A 320 11.24 8.03 17.41
N PRO A 321 12.07 8.27 18.46
CA PRO A 321 11.69 9.16 19.54
C PRO A 321 11.48 10.61 19.08
N GLY A 322 10.40 11.25 19.54
CA GLY A 322 10.10 12.64 19.25
C GLY A 322 9.70 12.94 17.81
N ILE A 323 9.46 11.90 17.00
CA ILE A 323 8.94 12.04 15.63
C ILE A 323 7.44 11.80 15.64
N SER A 324 6.70 12.65 14.94
CA SER A 324 5.26 12.50 14.75
C SER A 324 4.92 11.54 13.59
N HIS A 325 3.89 11.82 12.83
CA HIS A 325 3.46 11.02 11.68
C HIS A 325 4.38 11.13 10.45
N ARG A 326 5.69 11.43 10.63
CA ARG A 326 6.57 11.84 9.50
C ARG A 326 7.82 10.97 9.32
N THR A 327 7.74 9.69 9.65
CA THR A 327 8.79 8.73 9.31
C THR A 327 8.90 8.49 7.80
N SER A 328 10.04 8.03 7.32
CA SER A 328 10.23 7.67 5.92
C SER A 328 11.30 6.59 5.75
N TRP A 329 11.06 5.65 4.87
CA TRP A 329 11.98 4.58 4.47
C TRP A 329 13.22 5.05 3.70
N VAL A 330 13.31 6.33 3.35
CA VAL A 330 14.51 6.91 2.71
C VAL A 330 15.61 7.21 3.72
N ASP A 331 15.37 7.03 4.99
CA ASP A 331 16.39 7.07 6.03
C ASP A 331 17.36 5.88 5.92
N ARG A 332 18.45 5.94 6.67
CA ARG A 332 19.48 4.89 6.59
C ARG A 332 18.97 3.53 7.04
N ASP A 333 18.14 3.48 8.08
CA ASP A 333 17.60 2.23 8.62
C ASP A 333 16.68 1.55 7.59
N GLY A 334 15.79 2.31 6.97
CA GLY A 334 14.88 1.83 5.93
C GLY A 334 15.63 1.34 4.69
N VAL A 335 16.61 2.13 4.21
CA VAL A 335 17.41 1.77 3.03
C VAL A 335 18.27 0.53 3.28
N LEU A 336 18.91 0.42 4.46
CA LEU A 336 19.69 -0.77 4.83
C LEU A 336 18.79 -2.00 4.97
N TRP A 337 17.62 -1.85 5.58
CA TRP A 337 16.67 -2.95 5.71
C TRP A 337 16.23 -3.44 4.33
N LEU A 338 15.84 -2.53 3.43
CA LEU A 338 15.48 -2.89 2.04
C LEU A 338 16.64 -3.56 1.31
N SER A 339 17.86 -3.02 1.44
CA SER A 339 19.06 -3.59 0.81
C SER A 339 19.26 -5.06 1.21
N LYS A 340 19.01 -5.41 2.48
CA LYS A 340 19.10 -6.79 2.97
C LYS A 340 18.03 -7.70 2.36
N GLN A 341 16.85 -7.16 2.07
CA GLN A 341 15.74 -7.97 1.56
C GLN A 341 15.80 -8.17 0.03
N ILE A 342 16.10 -7.10 -0.72
CA ILE A 342 15.99 -7.13 -2.19
C ILE A 342 17.33 -7.03 -2.92
N HIS A 343 18.43 -6.76 -2.22
CA HIS A 343 19.78 -6.64 -2.78
C HIS A 343 19.84 -5.70 -3.99
N PHE A 344 20.07 -4.42 -3.75
CA PHE A 344 20.26 -3.44 -4.83
C PHE A 344 21.35 -3.88 -5.79
N ALA A 345 21.17 -3.63 -7.09
CA ALA A 345 22.10 -4.10 -8.11
C ALA A 345 23.40 -3.27 -8.17
N ILE A 346 23.42 -2.06 -7.58
CA ILE A 346 24.54 -1.11 -7.63
C ILE A 346 25.05 -0.80 -6.23
N TRP A 347 24.20 -0.34 -5.30
CA TRP A 347 24.64 0.03 -3.96
C TRP A 347 24.77 -1.20 -3.05
N THR A 348 25.89 -1.26 -2.35
CA THR A 348 26.13 -2.22 -1.26
C THR A 348 25.78 -1.59 0.09
N GLU A 349 25.71 -2.39 1.17
CA GLU A 349 25.57 -1.87 2.53
C GLU A 349 26.68 -0.87 2.89
N LYS A 350 27.91 -1.09 2.38
CA LYS A 350 29.03 -0.16 2.58
C LYS A 350 28.74 1.20 1.94
N ASP A 351 28.20 1.22 0.73
CA ASP A 351 27.84 2.46 0.02
C ASP A 351 26.73 3.21 0.74
N ILE A 352 25.70 2.49 1.24
CA ILE A 352 24.59 3.08 2.01
C ILE A 352 25.10 3.67 3.33
N ASN A 353 26.01 2.97 4.03
CA ASN A 353 26.57 3.46 5.29
C ASN A 353 27.51 4.67 5.09
N ALA A 354 28.22 4.72 3.97
CA ALA A 354 29.10 5.84 3.62
C ALA A 354 28.35 7.02 3.00
N ALA A 355 27.12 6.81 2.49
CA ALA A 355 26.34 7.86 1.88
C ALA A 355 26.02 8.98 2.90
N PRO A 356 26.16 10.26 2.49
CA PRO A 356 25.73 11.35 3.33
C PRO A 356 24.23 11.30 3.57
N VAL A 357 23.79 11.87 4.69
CA VAL A 357 22.37 12.06 5.01
C VAL A 357 22.06 13.54 5.15
N THR A 358 20.85 13.92 4.78
CA THR A 358 20.34 15.27 4.97
C THR A 358 18.97 15.21 5.59
N HIS A 359 18.63 16.19 6.42
CA HIS A 359 17.27 16.32 6.89
C HIS A 359 16.36 16.77 5.75
N VAL A 360 15.19 16.16 5.64
CA VAL A 360 14.23 16.39 4.54
C VAL A 360 13.90 17.88 4.37
N SER A 361 13.73 18.63 5.47
CA SER A 361 13.43 20.07 5.39
C SER A 361 14.60 20.90 4.84
N GLU A 362 15.83 20.51 5.09
CA GLU A 362 17.02 21.18 4.54
C GLU A 362 17.15 20.92 3.05
N TRP A 363 16.98 19.65 2.65
CA TRP A 363 16.94 19.28 1.24
C TRP A 363 15.82 20.00 0.48
N ALA A 364 14.61 20.03 1.03
CA ALA A 364 13.45 20.67 0.41
C ALA A 364 13.68 22.18 0.21
N LYS A 365 14.21 22.87 1.24
CA LYS A 365 14.57 24.28 1.16
C LYS A 365 15.63 24.54 0.09
N ALA A 366 16.66 23.73 0.03
CA ALA A 366 17.75 23.86 -0.96
C ALA A 366 17.28 23.65 -2.40
N ASN A 367 16.21 22.86 -2.61
CA ASN A 367 15.71 22.50 -3.93
C ASN A 367 14.38 23.19 -4.30
N GLY A 368 13.87 24.12 -3.48
CA GLY A 368 12.60 24.81 -3.74
C GLY A 368 11.38 23.87 -3.72
N VAL A 369 11.46 22.78 -2.98
CA VAL A 369 10.40 21.79 -2.87
C VAL A 369 9.47 22.16 -1.73
N ASP A 370 8.17 22.23 -2.01
CA ASP A 370 7.17 22.38 -0.95
C ASP A 370 6.95 21.02 -0.26
N ILE A 371 7.19 20.97 1.04
CA ILE A 371 6.91 19.82 1.87
C ILE A 371 5.82 20.15 2.89
N SER A 372 5.18 19.13 3.45
CA SER A 372 4.21 19.33 4.52
C SER A 372 4.81 20.23 5.63
N ARG A 373 4.05 21.21 6.10
CA ARG A 373 4.46 22.10 7.18
C ARG A 373 4.96 21.36 8.42
N ASN A 374 4.39 20.20 8.70
CA ASN A 374 4.75 19.38 9.84
C ASN A 374 6.20 18.87 9.77
N TYR A 375 6.76 18.60 8.59
CA TYR A 375 8.15 18.20 8.44
C TYR A 375 9.15 19.28 8.90
N MET A 376 8.74 20.54 8.86
CA MET A 376 9.59 21.66 9.31
C MET A 376 9.70 21.74 10.83
N LEU A 377 8.74 21.18 11.55
CA LEU A 377 8.63 21.23 13.02
C LEU A 377 9.22 19.99 13.71
N GLU A 378 9.51 18.94 12.94
CA GLU A 378 10.02 17.68 13.48
C GLU A 378 11.50 17.78 13.87
N SER A 379 11.93 16.90 14.75
CA SER A 379 13.34 16.69 15.07
C SER A 379 14.14 16.34 13.80
N ARG A 380 15.40 16.77 13.75
CA ARG A 380 16.34 16.41 12.69
C ARG A 380 16.93 15.02 12.85
N GLU A 381 16.52 14.29 13.84
CA GLU A 381 16.97 12.92 14.13
C GLU A 381 15.92 11.90 13.69
N GLY A 382 16.36 10.67 13.49
CA GLY A 382 15.48 9.55 13.16
C GLY A 382 14.95 9.58 11.72
N GLY A 383 13.74 9.12 11.55
CA GLY A 383 13.12 8.80 10.26
C GLY A 383 12.85 9.94 9.28
N LEU A 384 13.29 11.15 9.58
CA LEU A 384 13.22 12.31 8.67
C LEU A 384 14.53 12.60 7.92
N ASN A 385 15.59 11.86 8.17
CA ASN A 385 16.86 11.99 7.47
C ASN A 385 16.84 11.12 6.21
N ALA A 386 17.12 11.73 5.07
CA ALA A 386 17.20 11.03 3.79
C ALA A 386 18.64 10.65 3.44
N VAL A 387 18.85 9.43 2.98
CA VAL A 387 20.13 8.96 2.45
C VAL A 387 20.37 9.59 1.08
N GLY A 388 21.60 10.03 0.85
CA GLY A 388 22.04 10.69 -0.36
C GLY A 388 21.73 12.19 -0.35
N VAL A 389 22.59 12.93 -1.05
CA VAL A 389 22.43 14.36 -1.31
C VAL A 389 22.55 14.61 -2.81
N GLY A 390 22.06 15.76 -3.26
CA GLY A 390 22.19 16.15 -4.65
C GLY A 390 21.10 15.58 -5.58
N PHE A 391 20.02 15.02 -5.02
CA PHE A 391 18.82 14.77 -5.80
C PHE A 391 18.09 16.09 -6.00
N PRO A 392 17.76 16.48 -7.26
CA PRO A 392 17.06 17.73 -7.51
C PRO A 392 15.59 17.64 -7.08
N GLY A 393 14.99 18.81 -6.83
CA GLY A 393 13.54 18.94 -6.85
C GLY A 393 13.03 18.72 -8.27
N VAL A 394 11.78 18.29 -8.39
CA VAL A 394 11.07 18.15 -9.67
C VAL A 394 9.86 19.08 -9.68
N LYS A 395 9.44 19.51 -10.86
CA LYS A 395 8.19 20.26 -11.00
C LYS A 395 7.03 19.29 -11.21
N ARG A 396 5.84 19.68 -10.77
CA ARG A 396 4.62 18.87 -10.96
C ARG A 396 4.39 18.54 -12.43
N GLU A 397 4.62 19.51 -13.32
CA GLU A 397 4.46 19.37 -14.77
C GLU A 397 5.37 18.27 -15.34
N ASP A 398 6.58 18.10 -14.77
CA ASP A 398 7.53 17.08 -15.20
C ASP A 398 7.03 15.65 -14.88
N LEU A 399 6.14 15.51 -13.91
CA LEU A 399 5.57 14.22 -13.51
C LEU A 399 4.15 13.97 -14.05
N MET A 400 3.59 14.89 -14.85
CA MET A 400 2.32 14.61 -15.53
C MET A 400 2.53 13.52 -16.59
N VAL A 401 1.70 12.48 -16.52
CA VAL A 401 1.83 11.29 -17.37
C VAL A 401 1.17 11.48 -18.71
N LEU A 402 -0.08 11.98 -18.69
CA LEU A 402 -0.87 12.14 -19.90
C LEU A 402 -0.72 13.56 -20.47
N PRO A 403 -0.64 13.68 -21.82
CA PRO A 403 -0.92 14.96 -22.48
C PRO A 403 -2.31 15.47 -22.12
N GLU A 404 -2.49 16.80 -22.09
CA GLU A 404 -3.74 17.43 -21.65
C GLU A 404 -4.97 16.90 -22.41
N GLU A 405 -4.89 16.81 -23.71
CA GLU A 405 -5.99 16.35 -24.56
C GLU A 405 -6.39 14.89 -24.23
N ASP A 406 -5.39 14.03 -24.01
CA ASP A 406 -5.61 12.64 -23.63
C ASP A 406 -6.21 12.54 -22.23
N TRP A 407 -5.72 13.33 -21.28
CA TRP A 407 -6.27 13.37 -19.93
C TRP A 407 -7.75 13.79 -19.94
N VAL A 408 -8.10 14.86 -20.67
CA VAL A 408 -9.49 15.32 -20.80
C VAL A 408 -10.38 14.22 -21.39
N ARG A 409 -9.92 13.55 -22.45
CA ARG A 409 -10.64 12.47 -23.11
C ARG A 409 -10.85 11.26 -22.18
N MET A 410 -9.85 10.93 -21.38
CA MET A 410 -9.83 9.73 -20.52
C MET A 410 -10.26 10.02 -19.08
N LYS A 411 -10.69 11.25 -18.76
CA LYS A 411 -11.05 11.68 -17.40
C LYS A 411 -12.00 10.72 -16.69
N GLY A 412 -12.98 10.15 -17.40
CA GLY A 412 -13.92 9.18 -16.84
C GLY A 412 -13.30 7.82 -16.44
N GLU A 413 -12.10 7.50 -16.96
CA GLU A 413 -11.35 6.29 -16.61
C GLU A 413 -10.23 6.57 -15.60
N LEU A 414 -9.89 7.83 -15.39
CA LEU A 414 -8.80 8.24 -14.52
C LEU A 414 -9.29 8.68 -13.14
N THR A 415 -10.29 9.54 -13.08
CA THR A 415 -10.58 10.33 -11.89
C THR A 415 -11.54 9.64 -10.92
N PHE A 416 -11.46 10.07 -9.64
CA PHE A 416 -12.40 9.64 -8.60
C PHE A 416 -13.85 9.91 -8.99
N GLU A 417 -14.13 11.07 -9.59
CA GLU A 417 -15.46 11.45 -10.07
C GLU A 417 -15.95 10.48 -11.17
N GLY A 418 -15.05 10.06 -12.06
CA GLY A 418 -15.35 9.04 -13.07
C GLY A 418 -15.65 7.67 -12.45
N TRP A 419 -14.88 7.28 -11.43
CA TRP A 419 -15.14 6.05 -10.66
C TRP A 419 -16.49 6.12 -9.93
N VAL A 420 -16.80 7.23 -9.25
CA VAL A 420 -18.09 7.44 -8.57
C VAL A 420 -19.26 7.26 -9.54
N ALA A 421 -19.16 7.81 -10.75
CA ALA A 421 -20.21 7.65 -11.76
C ALA A 421 -20.40 6.17 -12.16
N ARG A 422 -19.32 5.40 -12.25
CA ARG A 422 -19.36 3.95 -12.54
C ARG A 422 -19.98 3.14 -11.41
N VAL A 423 -19.57 3.39 -10.17
CA VAL A 423 -20.09 2.66 -9.00
C VAL A 423 -21.59 2.90 -8.81
N ARG A 424 -22.06 4.12 -9.00
CA ARG A 424 -23.50 4.43 -8.99
C ARG A 424 -24.26 3.71 -10.11
N GLY A 425 -23.67 3.57 -11.27
CA GLY A 425 -24.22 2.78 -12.38
C GLY A 425 -24.27 1.27 -12.11
N LEU A 426 -23.31 0.75 -11.31
CA LEU A 426 -23.29 -0.66 -10.90
C LEU A 426 -24.36 -0.96 -9.83
N GLY A 427 -24.67 -0.02 -8.94
CA GLY A 427 -25.74 -0.17 -7.93
C GLY A 427 -27.12 -0.46 -8.54
N SER A 428 -27.41 0.08 -9.72
CA SER A 428 -28.64 -0.20 -10.47
C SER A 428 -28.62 -1.56 -11.22
N ARG A 429 -27.44 -2.16 -11.44
CA ARG A 429 -27.26 -3.46 -12.10
C ARG A 429 -27.06 -4.63 -11.15
N ALA A 430 -26.59 -4.38 -9.92
CA ALA A 430 -26.39 -5.43 -8.90
C ALA A 430 -27.72 -6.03 -8.38
N GLN A 431 -28.88 -5.49 -8.78
CA GLN A 431 -30.19 -6.14 -8.62
C GLN A 431 -30.46 -7.24 -9.67
N LEU A 432 -29.57 -7.45 -10.61
CA LEU A 432 -29.65 -8.48 -11.65
C LEU A 432 -28.49 -9.48 -11.50
N GLY A 433 -28.61 -10.38 -10.51
CA GLY A 433 -28.02 -11.70 -10.53
C GLY A 433 -26.48 -11.81 -10.54
N PHE A 434 -25.90 -11.99 -9.36
CA PHE A 434 -24.78 -12.90 -9.10
C PHE A 434 -25.18 -13.89 -8.01
#